data_767b142228920cda6f45fd92e0699b30
#
_entry.id   767b142228920cda6f45fd92e0699b30
#
_cell.length_a   1.000
_cell.length_b   1.000
_cell.length_c   1.000
_cell.angle_alpha   90.00
_cell.angle_beta   90.00
_cell.angle_gamma   90.00
#
_symmetry.space_group_name_H-M   'P 1'
#
loop_
_entity.id
_entity.type
_entity.pdbx_description
1 polymer ?
#
loop_
_entity_poly.entity_id
_entity_poly.type
_entity_poly.pdbx_seq_one_letter_code
_entity_poly.pdbx_strand_id
1 'polypeptide(L)'
;VILGSSTFVPFMQLTTANRREVIEDLLDIRIFSLMNNILKDKIRTQKDQVKSLDLKKETLKDKMKMQQNFIDELENRGKQNIEGNNKKITKLMSEVDQYLQDNTKLQEDLENTTKQQEEVAGARQKLSKLNTLRGKISQKVSAITKEHKFFMENTVCPTCTQDIEESFRLNKIDDVQNKAKELKEGFDELESTIKFEQQRERQFNDLSKEITNLTHGISQNNTRVSGNQRQIRD
;
A
#
# COMPACT_ATOMS: atom_id res chain seq x y z
N VAL A 1 85.64 -80.46 -13.57
CA VAL A 1 84.71 -79.63 -14.33
C VAL A 1 85.28 -79.60 -15.75
N ILE A 2 84.65 -80.26 -16.70
CA ILE A 2 84.98 -80.20 -18.15
C ILE A 2 84.33 -78.93 -18.72
N LEU A 3 85.09 -77.88 -18.94
CA LEU A 3 84.63 -76.69 -19.64
C LEU A 3 84.61 -77.01 -21.09
N GLY A 4 83.37 -77.20 -21.67
CA GLY A 4 83.21 -77.34 -23.09
C GLY A 4 83.57 -76.05 -23.82
N SER A 5 84.49 -76.14 -24.78
CA SER A 5 85.10 -75.02 -25.46
C SER A 5 84.12 -74.11 -26.23
N SER A 6 82.88 -74.59 -26.49
CA SER A 6 81.89 -73.86 -27.28
C SER A 6 81.00 -72.85 -26.52
N THR A 7 81.02 -72.85 -25.19
CA THR A 7 80.16 -71.98 -24.39
C THR A 7 80.93 -71.05 -23.46
N PHE A 8 82.27 -71.19 -23.44
CA PHE A 8 83.12 -70.36 -22.58
C PHE A 8 83.38 -69.00 -23.25
N VAL A 9 82.87 -67.96 -22.67
CA VAL A 9 83.18 -66.59 -23.06
C VAL A 9 84.21 -66.05 -22.07
N PRO A 10 85.41 -65.64 -22.52
CA PRO A 10 86.45 -65.10 -21.63
C PRO A 10 85.89 -63.84 -20.92
N PHE A 11 86.27 -63.65 -19.67
CA PHE A 11 85.81 -62.48 -18.82
C PHE A 11 85.92 -61.12 -19.55
N MET A 12 86.99 -60.91 -20.37
CA MET A 12 87.19 -59.66 -21.06
C MET A 12 86.26 -59.47 -22.28
N GLN A 13 85.63 -60.52 -22.73
CA GLN A 13 84.64 -60.47 -23.84
C GLN A 13 83.20 -60.39 -23.36
N LEU A 14 82.96 -60.57 -22.05
CA LEU A 14 81.65 -60.37 -21.45
C LEU A 14 81.24 -58.85 -21.53
N THR A 15 79.94 -58.62 -21.62
CA THR A 15 79.40 -57.31 -21.53
C THR A 15 79.72 -56.64 -20.12
N THR A 16 79.70 -55.35 -19.98
CA THR A 16 79.97 -54.65 -18.73
C THR A 16 79.08 -55.15 -17.62
N ALA A 17 77.81 -55.45 -17.90
CA ALA A 17 76.84 -55.96 -16.90
C ALA A 17 77.25 -57.39 -16.45
N ASN A 18 77.56 -58.28 -17.36
CA ASN A 18 77.96 -59.67 -17.06
C ASN A 18 79.34 -59.74 -16.35
N ARG A 19 80.29 -58.87 -16.70
CA ARG A 19 81.59 -58.73 -15.97
C ARG A 19 81.35 -58.30 -14.54
N ARG A 20 80.44 -57.36 -14.29
CA ARG A 20 80.11 -56.92 -12.99
C ARG A 20 79.47 -58.05 -12.16
N GLU A 21 78.57 -58.81 -12.75
CA GLU A 21 77.96 -59.99 -12.10
C GLU A 21 78.96 -61.03 -11.65
N VAL A 22 79.90 -61.38 -12.52
CA VAL A 22 80.97 -62.32 -12.22
C VAL A 22 81.91 -61.82 -11.08
N ILE A 23 82.19 -60.49 -11.05
CA ILE A 23 82.98 -59.86 -9.99
C ILE A 23 82.20 -59.89 -8.67
N GLU A 24 80.87 -59.51 -8.74
CA GLU A 24 79.99 -59.51 -7.58
C GLU A 24 79.84 -60.90 -6.93
N ASP A 25 79.73 -61.95 -7.75
CA ASP A 25 79.65 -63.34 -7.35
C ASP A 25 81.00 -63.80 -6.71
N LEU A 26 82.14 -63.48 -7.35
CA LEU A 26 83.47 -63.91 -6.94
C LEU A 26 83.86 -63.25 -5.59
N LEU A 27 83.40 -61.98 -5.33
CA LEU A 27 83.72 -61.22 -4.13
C LEU A 27 82.63 -61.38 -3.07
N ASP A 28 81.53 -62.07 -3.34
CA ASP A 28 80.34 -62.24 -2.50
C ASP A 28 79.72 -60.87 -2.12
N ILE A 29 79.78 -59.89 -3.04
CA ILE A 29 79.31 -58.58 -2.81
C ILE A 29 77.95 -58.35 -3.50
N ARG A 30 77.30 -59.36 -4.00
CA ARG A 30 75.96 -59.29 -4.70
C ARG A 30 74.89 -58.71 -3.76
N ILE A 31 75.05 -58.90 -2.46
CA ILE A 31 74.13 -58.34 -1.49
C ILE A 31 74.04 -56.80 -1.54
N PHE A 32 75.13 -56.11 -1.83
CA PHE A 32 75.14 -54.64 -1.93
C PHE A 32 74.40 -54.17 -3.19
N SER A 33 74.49 -54.87 -4.34
CA SER A 33 73.72 -54.58 -5.51
C SER A 33 72.20 -54.78 -5.29
N LEU A 34 71.80 -55.82 -4.58
CA LEU A 34 70.41 -56.08 -4.20
C LEU A 34 69.91 -54.97 -3.25
N MET A 35 70.68 -54.60 -2.23
CA MET A 35 70.34 -53.53 -1.32
C MET A 35 70.18 -52.19 -2.05
N ASN A 36 71.06 -51.87 -3.01
CA ASN A 36 70.96 -50.66 -3.82
C ASN A 36 69.70 -50.63 -4.67
N ASN A 37 69.30 -51.74 -5.26
CA ASN A 37 68.08 -51.85 -6.04
C ASN A 37 66.83 -51.66 -5.14
N ILE A 38 66.77 -52.33 -3.99
CA ILE A 38 65.70 -52.15 -3.01
C ILE A 38 65.62 -50.71 -2.53
N LEU A 39 66.78 -50.07 -2.28
CA LEU A 39 66.82 -48.70 -1.87
C LEU A 39 66.30 -47.74 -2.95
N LYS A 40 66.70 -47.95 -4.21
CA LYS A 40 66.20 -47.18 -5.36
C LYS A 40 64.71 -47.30 -5.50
N ASP A 41 64.15 -48.51 -5.38
CA ASP A 41 62.70 -48.73 -5.47
C ASP A 41 61.95 -48.07 -4.32
N LYS A 42 62.49 -48.14 -3.08
CA LYS A 42 61.92 -47.43 -1.95
C LYS A 42 61.95 -45.92 -2.16
N ILE A 43 63.08 -45.36 -2.63
CA ILE A 43 63.21 -43.93 -2.92
C ILE A 43 62.20 -43.49 -4.00
N ARG A 44 62.04 -44.29 -5.05
CA ARG A 44 61.06 -44.03 -6.14
C ARG A 44 59.65 -44.00 -5.56
N THR A 45 59.26 -45.04 -4.80
CA THR A 45 57.95 -45.13 -4.19
C THR A 45 57.67 -43.94 -3.25
N GLN A 46 58.66 -43.55 -2.42
CA GLN A 46 58.52 -42.40 -1.53
C GLN A 46 58.40 -41.06 -2.32
N LYS A 47 59.17 -40.88 -3.39
CA LYS A 47 59.05 -39.73 -4.28
C LYS A 47 57.67 -39.63 -4.92
N ASP A 48 57.11 -40.74 -5.39
CA ASP A 48 55.78 -40.80 -5.98
C ASP A 48 54.70 -40.49 -4.94
N GLN A 49 54.85 -40.96 -3.70
CA GLN A 49 53.97 -40.64 -2.59
C GLN A 49 54.01 -39.13 -2.24
N VAL A 50 55.21 -38.56 -2.12
CA VAL A 50 55.40 -37.14 -1.87
C VAL A 50 54.74 -36.29 -2.97
N LYS A 51 54.99 -36.63 -4.24
CA LYS A 51 54.37 -35.93 -5.36
C LYS A 51 52.83 -36.03 -5.35
N SER A 52 52.27 -37.19 -5.01
CA SER A 52 50.82 -37.39 -4.87
C SER A 52 50.24 -36.53 -3.74
N LEU A 53 50.95 -36.46 -2.58
CA LEU A 53 50.55 -35.62 -1.46
C LEU A 53 50.62 -34.14 -1.77
N ASP A 54 51.65 -33.69 -2.50
CA ASP A 54 51.76 -32.27 -2.92
C ASP A 54 50.62 -31.88 -3.87
N LEU A 55 50.25 -32.72 -4.84
CA LEU A 55 49.09 -32.50 -5.70
C LEU A 55 47.80 -32.45 -4.90
N LYS A 56 47.60 -33.34 -3.94
CA LYS A 56 46.42 -33.27 -3.02
C LYS A 56 46.40 -32.03 -2.23
N LYS A 57 47.52 -31.59 -1.68
CA LYS A 57 47.66 -30.36 -0.90
C LYS A 57 47.29 -29.12 -1.74
N GLU A 58 47.76 -29.06 -2.99
CA GLU A 58 47.48 -27.97 -3.91
C GLU A 58 45.97 -27.93 -4.26
N THR A 59 45.38 -29.10 -4.63
CA THR A 59 43.94 -29.21 -4.90
C THR A 59 43.09 -28.78 -3.70
N LEU A 60 43.49 -29.13 -2.47
CA LEU A 60 42.77 -28.72 -1.26
C LEU A 60 42.89 -27.22 -1.00
N LYS A 61 44.06 -26.61 -1.24
CA LYS A 61 44.25 -25.17 -1.16
C LYS A 61 43.34 -24.43 -2.15
N ASP A 62 43.26 -24.89 -3.38
CA ASP A 62 42.41 -24.30 -4.42
C ASP A 62 40.93 -24.37 -4.02
N LYS A 63 40.52 -25.58 -3.53
CA LYS A 63 39.15 -25.75 -3.02
C LYS A 63 38.84 -24.81 -1.86
N MET A 64 39.76 -24.66 -0.91
CA MET A 64 39.58 -23.72 0.20
C MET A 64 39.46 -22.29 -0.29
N LYS A 65 40.29 -21.86 -1.27
CA LYS A 65 40.22 -20.52 -1.83
C LYS A 65 38.91 -20.28 -2.56
N MET A 66 38.40 -21.27 -3.34
CA MET A 66 37.10 -21.17 -4.00
C MET A 66 35.97 -21.05 -2.99
N GLN A 67 35.99 -21.85 -1.91
CA GLN A 67 34.97 -21.79 -0.88
C GLN A 67 34.99 -20.44 -0.13
N GLN A 68 36.18 -19.91 0.16
CA GLN A 68 36.30 -18.60 0.80
C GLN A 68 35.71 -17.48 -0.08
N ASN A 69 36.08 -17.48 -1.36
CA ASN A 69 35.53 -16.49 -2.31
C ASN A 69 33.99 -16.59 -2.39
N PHE A 70 33.44 -17.79 -2.36
CA PHE A 70 31.99 -18.00 -2.38
C PHE A 70 31.32 -17.48 -1.10
N ILE A 71 31.94 -17.70 0.06
CA ILE A 71 31.45 -17.15 1.33
C ILE A 71 31.47 -15.62 1.30
N ASP A 72 32.58 -15.01 0.86
CA ASP A 72 32.73 -13.56 0.77
C ASP A 72 31.68 -12.96 -0.19
N GLU A 73 31.37 -13.64 -1.31
CA GLU A 73 30.33 -13.23 -2.24
C GLU A 73 28.92 -13.29 -1.62
N LEU A 74 28.62 -14.39 -0.89
CA LEU A 74 27.35 -14.53 -0.18
C LEU A 74 27.18 -13.47 0.91
N GLU A 75 28.23 -13.18 1.68
CA GLU A 75 28.19 -12.13 2.70
C GLU A 75 27.94 -10.75 2.08
N ASN A 76 28.63 -10.43 0.97
CA ASN A 76 28.44 -9.17 0.29
C ASN A 76 27.02 -9.02 -0.28
N ARG A 77 26.47 -10.08 -0.90
CA ARG A 77 25.07 -10.09 -1.34
C ARG A 77 24.10 -9.93 -0.18
N GLY A 78 24.37 -10.63 0.92
CA GLY A 78 23.58 -10.51 2.15
C GLY A 78 23.58 -9.08 2.69
N LYS A 79 24.74 -8.43 2.80
CA LYS A 79 24.86 -7.03 3.23
C LYS A 79 24.11 -6.06 2.32
N GLN A 80 24.23 -6.22 1.01
CA GLN A 80 23.52 -5.39 0.04
C GLN A 80 22.00 -5.54 0.14
N ASN A 81 21.50 -6.78 0.32
CA ASN A 81 20.08 -7.04 0.49
C ASN A 81 19.53 -6.42 1.78
N ILE A 82 20.26 -6.57 2.89
CA ILE A 82 19.89 -5.96 4.18
C ILE A 82 19.85 -4.43 4.06
N GLU A 83 20.87 -3.82 3.46
CA GLU A 83 20.89 -2.36 3.25
C GLU A 83 19.74 -1.89 2.35
N GLY A 84 19.45 -2.62 1.27
CA GLY A 84 18.32 -2.34 0.38
C GLY A 84 16.97 -2.45 1.10
N ASN A 85 16.80 -3.47 1.93
CA ASN A 85 15.58 -3.65 2.72
C ASN A 85 15.45 -2.55 3.79
N ASN A 86 16.52 -2.21 4.49
CA ASN A 86 16.50 -1.14 5.49
C ASN A 86 16.11 0.21 4.87
N LYS A 87 16.61 0.54 3.68
CA LYS A 87 16.21 1.76 2.95
C LYS A 87 14.71 1.73 2.61
N LYS A 88 14.17 0.59 2.18
CA LYS A 88 12.74 0.44 1.90
C LYS A 88 11.90 0.61 3.17
N ILE A 89 12.30 -0.04 4.26
CA ILE A 89 11.62 0.06 5.56
C ILE A 89 11.59 1.51 6.04
N THR A 90 12.71 2.22 6.01
CA THR A 90 12.78 3.64 6.41
C THR A 90 11.84 4.51 5.58
N LYS A 91 11.77 4.27 4.28
CA LYS A 91 10.84 4.98 3.40
C LYS A 91 9.38 4.69 3.74
N LEU A 92 9.02 3.41 3.93
CA LEU A 92 7.67 3.02 4.29
C LEU A 92 7.25 3.57 5.67
N MET A 93 8.17 3.60 6.64
CA MET A 93 7.90 4.22 7.95
C MET A 93 7.63 5.72 7.82
N SER A 94 8.42 6.45 7.02
CA SER A 94 8.17 7.87 6.77
C SER A 94 6.81 8.12 6.09
N GLU A 95 6.41 7.26 5.16
CA GLU A 95 5.08 7.35 4.53
C GLU A 95 3.94 7.08 5.54
N VAL A 96 4.13 6.10 6.44
CA VAL A 96 3.16 5.82 7.51
C VAL A 96 3.01 7.03 8.43
N ASP A 97 4.11 7.63 8.87
CA ASP A 97 4.07 8.82 9.74
C ASP A 97 3.36 9.99 9.04
N GLN A 98 3.61 10.19 7.75
CA GLN A 98 2.92 11.22 6.97
C GLN A 98 1.41 10.96 6.90
N TYR A 99 0.96 9.74 6.58
CA TYR A 99 -0.47 9.43 6.55
C TYR A 99 -1.14 9.58 7.92
N LEU A 100 -0.44 9.28 9.02
CA LEU A 100 -0.96 9.49 10.37
C LEU A 100 -1.10 10.98 10.69
N GLN A 101 -0.14 11.81 10.30
CA GLN A 101 -0.23 13.28 10.45
C GLN A 101 -1.36 13.87 9.60
N ASP A 102 -1.53 13.40 8.37
CA ASP A 102 -2.63 13.84 7.51
C ASP A 102 -3.99 13.42 8.11
N ASN A 103 -4.08 12.22 8.69
CA ASN A 103 -5.29 11.77 9.36
C ASN A 103 -5.66 12.63 10.57
N THR A 104 -4.69 13.10 11.36
CA THR A 104 -5.00 14.02 12.48
C THR A 104 -5.62 15.32 11.99
N LYS A 105 -5.10 15.90 10.91
CA LYS A 105 -5.70 17.11 10.29
C LYS A 105 -7.10 16.85 9.76
N LEU A 106 -7.27 15.74 9.02
CA LEU A 106 -8.58 15.37 8.49
C LEU A 106 -9.60 15.10 9.60
N GLN A 107 -9.18 14.58 10.75
CA GLN A 107 -10.05 14.39 11.91
C GLN A 107 -10.46 15.72 12.56
N GLU A 108 -9.55 16.69 12.68
CA GLU A 108 -9.85 18.04 13.15
C GLU A 108 -10.83 18.73 12.20
N ASP A 109 -10.61 18.65 10.90
CA ASP A 109 -11.52 19.20 9.89
C ASP A 109 -12.90 18.52 9.94
N LEU A 110 -12.94 17.20 10.11
CA LEU A 110 -14.19 16.44 10.27
C LEU A 110 -14.98 16.87 11.49
N GLU A 111 -14.32 17.08 12.64
CA GLU A 111 -14.98 17.56 13.86
C GLU A 111 -15.54 18.97 13.67
N ASN A 112 -14.78 19.88 13.08
CA ASN A 112 -15.21 21.24 12.80
C ASN A 112 -16.40 21.27 11.83
N THR A 113 -16.32 20.52 10.74
CA THR A 113 -17.40 20.43 9.74
C THR A 113 -18.67 19.81 10.33
N THR A 114 -18.52 18.82 11.22
CA THR A 114 -19.65 18.20 11.92
C THR A 114 -20.34 19.20 12.85
N LYS A 115 -19.60 20.00 13.62
CA LYS A 115 -20.16 21.08 14.46
C LYS A 115 -20.93 22.10 13.63
N GLN A 116 -20.38 22.54 12.50
CA GLN A 116 -21.05 23.45 11.57
C GLN A 116 -22.35 22.84 10.99
N GLN A 117 -22.34 21.53 10.69
CA GLN A 117 -23.54 20.84 10.22
C GLN A 117 -24.62 20.78 11.29
N GLU A 118 -24.26 20.56 12.56
CA GLU A 118 -25.21 20.55 13.69
C GLU A 118 -25.91 21.90 13.86
N GLU A 119 -25.20 23.03 13.64
CA GLU A 119 -25.78 24.38 13.72
C GLU A 119 -26.88 24.62 12.68
N VAL A 120 -26.77 24.01 11.53
CA VAL A 120 -27.76 24.14 10.44
C VAL A 120 -28.77 23.00 10.41
N ALA A 121 -28.67 22.07 11.37
CA ALA A 121 -29.58 20.91 11.43
C ALA A 121 -31.04 21.32 11.63
N GLY A 122 -31.97 20.50 11.13
CA GLY A 122 -33.41 20.71 11.29
C GLY A 122 -34.01 21.65 10.24
N ALA A 123 -33.24 22.28 9.37
CA ALA A 123 -33.73 23.17 8.29
C ALA A 123 -34.77 22.46 7.41
N ARG A 124 -34.56 21.22 7.03
CA ARG A 124 -35.50 20.43 6.22
C ARG A 124 -36.87 20.25 6.86
N GLN A 125 -36.90 19.98 8.18
CA GLN A 125 -38.16 19.81 8.91
C GLN A 125 -38.93 21.13 9.02
N LYS A 126 -38.21 22.24 9.31
CA LYS A 126 -38.80 23.58 9.32
C LYS A 126 -39.33 23.94 7.95
N LEU A 127 -38.59 23.70 6.89
CA LEU A 127 -38.99 23.96 5.51
C LEU A 127 -40.28 23.23 5.13
N SER A 128 -40.43 21.97 5.54
CA SER A 128 -41.66 21.19 5.34
C SER A 128 -42.87 21.85 6.01
N LYS A 129 -42.72 22.29 7.27
CA LYS A 129 -43.76 22.98 8.01
C LYS A 129 -44.13 24.34 7.38
N LEU A 130 -43.13 25.11 6.97
CA LEU A 130 -43.32 26.41 6.28
C LEU A 130 -44.00 26.25 4.96
N ASN A 131 -43.67 25.28 4.15
CA ASN A 131 -44.34 24.98 2.90
C ASN A 131 -45.81 24.57 3.09
N THR A 132 -46.10 23.82 4.16
CA THR A 132 -47.49 23.51 4.51
C THR A 132 -48.25 24.75 4.90
N LEU A 133 -47.64 25.66 5.66
CA LEU A 133 -48.25 26.95 6.03
C LEU A 133 -48.48 27.82 4.80
N ARG A 134 -47.51 27.92 3.90
CA ARG A 134 -47.64 28.61 2.59
C ARG A 134 -48.85 28.14 1.81
N GLY A 135 -49.06 26.80 1.73
CA GLY A 135 -50.22 26.22 1.07
C GLY A 135 -51.54 26.67 1.69
N LYS A 136 -51.61 26.69 3.05
CA LYS A 136 -52.81 27.17 3.77
C LYS A 136 -53.08 28.63 3.53
N ILE A 137 -52.04 29.50 3.55
CA ILE A 137 -52.19 30.94 3.28
C ILE A 137 -52.63 31.17 1.84
N SER A 138 -52.04 30.47 0.89
CA SER A 138 -52.41 30.55 -0.53
C SER A 138 -53.88 30.19 -0.78
N GLN A 139 -54.41 29.16 -0.08
CA GLN A 139 -55.84 28.83 -0.11
C GLN A 139 -56.73 29.94 0.44
N LYS A 140 -56.32 30.54 1.61
CA LYS A 140 -57.04 31.65 2.19
C LYS A 140 -57.04 32.90 1.30
N VAL A 141 -55.88 33.22 0.70
CA VAL A 141 -55.76 34.34 -0.29
C VAL A 141 -56.70 34.10 -1.49
N SER A 142 -56.72 32.87 -1.99
CA SER A 142 -57.62 32.52 -3.11
C SER A 142 -59.12 32.69 -2.74
N ALA A 143 -59.49 32.28 -1.52
CA ALA A 143 -60.87 32.44 -1.02
C ALA A 143 -61.26 33.91 -0.87
N ILE A 144 -60.38 34.70 -0.24
CA ILE A 144 -60.58 36.15 -0.05
C ILE A 144 -60.64 36.86 -1.44
N THR A 145 -59.83 36.50 -2.38
CA THR A 145 -59.86 37.07 -3.74
C THR A 145 -61.16 36.75 -4.45
N LYS A 146 -61.71 35.55 -4.29
CA LYS A 146 -63.04 35.19 -4.81
C LYS A 146 -64.16 35.97 -4.15
N GLU A 147 -64.11 36.12 -2.83
CA GLU A 147 -65.07 36.89 -2.04
C GLU A 147 -65.05 38.39 -2.44
N HIS A 148 -63.83 38.95 -2.56
CA HIS A 148 -63.66 40.35 -3.01
C HIS A 148 -64.27 40.55 -4.41
N LYS A 149 -63.93 39.68 -5.33
CA LYS A 149 -64.43 39.70 -6.72
C LYS A 149 -65.97 39.60 -6.76
N PHE A 150 -66.54 38.69 -5.93
CA PHE A 150 -67.98 38.50 -5.82
C PHE A 150 -68.69 39.83 -5.44
N PHE A 151 -68.25 40.50 -4.36
CA PHE A 151 -68.86 41.75 -3.91
C PHE A 151 -68.56 42.96 -4.82
N MET A 152 -67.47 42.92 -5.59
CA MET A 152 -67.15 43.96 -6.55
C MET A 152 -68.06 43.89 -7.82
N GLU A 153 -68.28 42.64 -8.29
CA GLU A 153 -69.02 42.45 -9.60
C GLU A 153 -70.53 42.32 -9.44
N ASN A 154 -71.06 42.02 -8.24
CA ASN A 154 -72.49 41.72 -8.07
C ASN A 154 -73.16 42.73 -7.14
N THR A 155 -74.17 43.36 -7.60
CA THR A 155 -75.13 44.18 -6.81
C THR A 155 -76.36 43.36 -6.39
N VAL A 156 -76.60 42.22 -7.07
CA VAL A 156 -77.68 41.25 -6.81
C VAL A 156 -77.05 39.89 -6.63
N CYS A 157 -77.47 39.14 -5.63
CA CYS A 157 -76.96 37.81 -5.33
C CYS A 157 -77.29 36.84 -6.47
N PRO A 158 -76.34 36.28 -7.19
CA PRO A 158 -76.57 35.33 -8.31
C PRO A 158 -77.24 34.00 -7.89
N THR A 159 -77.18 33.71 -6.56
CA THR A 159 -77.75 32.41 -6.03
C THR A 159 -79.18 32.59 -5.56
N CYS A 160 -79.59 33.69 -4.90
CA CYS A 160 -80.95 33.90 -4.40
C CYS A 160 -81.70 35.10 -5.01
N THR A 161 -81.10 35.81 -5.94
CA THR A 161 -81.65 36.93 -6.69
C THR A 161 -82.10 38.14 -5.83
N GLN A 162 -81.64 38.19 -4.53
CA GLN A 162 -81.92 39.36 -3.65
C GLN A 162 -80.87 40.44 -3.92
N ASP A 163 -81.32 41.71 -3.75
CA ASP A 163 -80.45 42.89 -3.79
C ASP A 163 -79.46 42.84 -2.59
N ILE A 164 -78.21 43.18 -2.83
CA ILE A 164 -77.22 43.30 -1.81
C ILE A 164 -77.17 44.76 -1.41
N GLU A 165 -77.44 45.01 -0.09
CA GLU A 165 -77.42 46.38 0.46
C GLU A 165 -76.03 47.00 0.25
N GLU A 166 -76.00 48.24 -0.30
CA GLU A 166 -74.78 48.91 -0.70
C GLU A 166 -73.82 49.11 0.51
N SER A 167 -74.36 49.48 1.67
CA SER A 167 -73.61 49.63 2.90
C SER A 167 -72.94 48.34 3.35
N PHE A 168 -73.64 47.18 3.25
CA PHE A 168 -73.11 45.86 3.59
C PHE A 168 -72.04 45.45 2.56
N ARG A 169 -72.25 45.69 1.29
CA ARG A 169 -71.33 45.41 0.21
C ARG A 169 -70.00 46.16 0.37
N LEU A 170 -70.03 47.44 0.64
CA LEU A 170 -68.85 48.28 0.84
C LEU A 170 -68.10 47.90 2.09
N ASN A 171 -68.79 47.65 3.21
CA ASN A 171 -68.14 47.14 4.43
C ASN A 171 -67.43 45.79 4.20
N LYS A 172 -68.06 44.91 3.44
CA LYS A 172 -67.44 43.62 3.11
C LYS A 172 -66.21 43.75 2.23
N ILE A 173 -66.24 44.66 1.26
CA ILE A 173 -65.07 44.93 0.39
C ILE A 173 -63.91 45.46 1.24
N ASP A 174 -64.15 46.39 2.18
CA ASP A 174 -63.15 46.95 3.07
C ASP A 174 -62.57 45.88 4.00
N ASP A 175 -63.44 45.11 4.66
CA ASP A 175 -63.06 43.97 5.50
C ASP A 175 -62.14 42.96 4.76
N VAL A 176 -62.51 42.63 3.56
CA VAL A 176 -61.76 41.66 2.71
C VAL A 176 -60.45 42.27 2.25
N GLN A 177 -60.38 43.58 1.93
CA GLN A 177 -59.15 44.28 1.60
C GLN A 177 -58.17 44.33 2.77
N ASN A 178 -58.68 44.64 3.97
CA ASN A 178 -57.85 44.66 5.18
C ASN A 178 -57.30 43.28 5.49
N LYS A 179 -58.08 42.20 5.43
CA LYS A 179 -57.63 40.81 5.56
C LYS A 179 -56.63 40.40 4.46
N ALA A 180 -56.82 40.88 3.22
CA ALA A 180 -55.88 40.61 2.13
C ALA A 180 -54.53 41.27 2.39
N LYS A 181 -54.52 42.48 3.00
CA LYS A 181 -53.30 43.24 3.34
C LYS A 181 -52.50 42.52 4.45
N GLU A 182 -53.17 42.14 5.54
CA GLU A 182 -52.56 41.37 6.64
C GLU A 182 -51.96 40.04 6.16
N LEU A 183 -52.74 39.30 5.31
CA LEU A 183 -52.27 38.02 4.73
C LEU A 183 -51.07 38.21 3.79
N LYS A 184 -51.01 39.32 3.05
CA LYS A 184 -49.91 39.64 2.17
C LYS A 184 -48.61 39.90 2.97
N GLU A 185 -48.69 40.72 4.00
CA GLU A 185 -47.56 40.96 4.90
C GLU A 185 -47.06 39.68 5.51
N GLY A 186 -47.90 38.81 6.09
CA GLY A 186 -47.54 37.50 6.63
C GLY A 186 -47.02 36.52 5.56
N PHE A 187 -47.47 36.61 4.30
CA PHE A 187 -46.94 35.80 3.20
C PHE A 187 -45.53 36.25 2.81
N ASP A 188 -45.24 37.53 2.75
CA ASP A 188 -43.92 38.07 2.42
C ASP A 188 -42.90 37.70 3.50
N GLU A 189 -43.27 37.76 4.79
CA GLU A 189 -42.43 37.26 5.89
C GLU A 189 -42.19 35.74 5.79
N LEU A 190 -43.21 34.97 5.49
CA LEU A 190 -43.11 33.51 5.28
C LEU A 190 -42.17 33.16 4.14
N GLU A 191 -42.27 33.84 3.00
CA GLU A 191 -41.40 33.64 1.83
C GLU A 191 -39.94 33.99 2.17
N SER A 192 -39.67 35.02 2.94
CA SER A 192 -38.32 35.37 3.39
C SER A 192 -37.76 34.28 4.28
N THR A 193 -38.56 33.75 5.22
CA THR A 193 -38.18 32.64 6.12
C THR A 193 -37.94 31.35 5.36
N ILE A 194 -38.77 31.04 4.32
CA ILE A 194 -38.57 29.88 3.48
C ILE A 194 -37.22 29.98 2.73
N LYS A 195 -36.90 31.14 2.14
CA LYS A 195 -35.61 31.36 1.45
C LYS A 195 -34.44 31.15 2.39
N PHE A 196 -34.51 31.63 3.63
CA PHE A 196 -33.48 31.46 4.66
C PHE A 196 -33.29 29.96 4.99
N GLU A 197 -34.38 29.24 5.28
CA GLU A 197 -34.27 27.79 5.60
C GLU A 197 -33.87 26.95 4.38
N GLN A 198 -34.20 27.35 3.15
CA GLN A 198 -33.67 26.73 1.92
C GLN A 198 -32.16 26.87 1.81
N GLN A 199 -31.62 28.03 2.16
CA GLN A 199 -30.18 28.25 2.16
C GLN A 199 -29.49 27.37 3.22
N ARG A 200 -30.07 27.27 4.42
CA ARG A 200 -29.57 26.38 5.49
C ARG A 200 -29.63 24.91 5.09
N GLU A 201 -30.67 24.46 4.39
CA GLU A 201 -30.75 23.09 3.87
C GLU A 201 -29.65 22.81 2.83
N ARG A 202 -29.39 23.76 1.94
CA ARG A 202 -28.27 23.64 0.98
C ARG A 202 -26.93 23.52 1.70
N GLN A 203 -26.68 24.38 2.68
CA GLN A 203 -25.46 24.33 3.50
C GLN A 203 -25.34 22.99 4.21
N PHE A 204 -26.41 22.46 4.79
CA PHE A 204 -26.42 21.14 5.44
C PHE A 204 -26.01 20.02 4.45
N ASN A 205 -26.56 20.05 3.23
CA ASN A 205 -26.25 19.05 2.22
C ASN A 205 -24.80 19.16 1.72
N ASP A 206 -24.26 20.36 1.59
CA ASP A 206 -22.87 20.57 1.17
C ASP A 206 -21.90 20.12 2.27
N LEU A 207 -22.15 20.46 3.53
CA LEU A 207 -21.39 19.96 4.68
C LEU A 207 -21.48 18.43 4.80
N SER A 208 -22.63 17.81 4.50
CA SER A 208 -22.76 16.34 4.47
C SER A 208 -21.84 15.69 3.42
N LYS A 209 -21.73 16.31 2.25
CA LYS A 209 -20.80 15.82 1.22
C LYS A 209 -19.35 15.95 1.66
N GLU A 210 -19.01 17.07 2.29
CA GLU A 210 -17.66 17.33 2.80
C GLU A 210 -17.30 16.32 3.90
N ILE A 211 -18.16 16.05 4.87
CA ILE A 211 -18.00 15.00 5.88
C ILE A 211 -17.76 13.62 5.24
N THR A 212 -18.51 13.30 4.20
CA THR A 212 -18.34 12.04 3.47
C THR A 212 -16.96 11.96 2.81
N ASN A 213 -16.50 13.05 2.19
CA ASN A 213 -15.18 13.12 1.56
C ASN A 213 -14.04 13.01 2.58
N LEU A 214 -14.14 13.71 3.70
CA LEU A 214 -13.15 13.65 4.80
C LEU A 214 -13.06 12.24 5.38
N THR A 215 -14.21 11.61 5.66
CA THR A 215 -14.28 10.23 6.15
C THR A 215 -13.65 9.23 5.16
N HIS A 216 -13.92 9.43 3.87
CA HIS A 216 -13.32 8.61 2.82
C HIS A 216 -11.80 8.80 2.76
N GLY A 217 -11.29 10.02 2.87
CA GLY A 217 -9.85 10.32 2.93
C GLY A 217 -9.16 9.60 4.10
N ILE A 218 -9.73 9.68 5.30
CA ILE A 218 -9.24 8.97 6.50
C ILE A 218 -9.20 7.45 6.27
N SER A 219 -10.26 6.89 5.68
CA SER A 219 -10.35 5.45 5.39
C SER A 219 -9.28 5.01 4.38
N GLN A 220 -9.04 5.80 3.34
CA GLN A 220 -7.98 5.54 2.36
C GLN A 220 -6.59 5.57 3.02
N ASN A 221 -6.30 6.58 3.83
CA ASN A 221 -5.03 6.68 4.53
C ASN A 221 -4.82 5.49 5.48
N ASN A 222 -5.84 5.09 6.24
CA ASN A 222 -5.78 3.92 7.11
C ASN A 222 -5.49 2.62 6.33
N THR A 223 -6.04 2.48 5.13
CA THR A 223 -5.75 1.34 4.25
C THR A 223 -4.30 1.34 3.80
N ARG A 224 -3.75 2.51 3.44
CA ARG A 224 -2.33 2.67 3.05
C ARG A 224 -1.41 2.39 4.24
N VAL A 225 -1.70 2.92 5.41
CA VAL A 225 -0.95 2.64 6.65
C VAL A 225 -0.89 1.14 6.92
N SER A 226 -2.04 0.45 6.87
CA SER A 226 -2.10 -0.99 7.09
C SER A 226 -1.32 -1.78 6.04
N GLY A 227 -1.36 -1.35 4.78
CA GLY A 227 -0.59 -1.93 3.68
C GLY A 227 0.91 -1.78 3.88
N ASN A 228 1.38 -0.55 4.19
CA ASN A 228 2.79 -0.27 4.45
C ASN A 228 3.30 -1.01 5.69
N GLN A 229 2.52 -1.07 6.78
CA GLN A 229 2.87 -1.82 7.99
C GLN A 229 2.99 -3.34 7.73
N ARG A 230 2.19 -3.90 6.82
CA ARG A 230 2.32 -5.29 6.40
C ARG A 230 3.63 -5.50 5.64
N GLN A 231 3.95 -4.64 4.68
CA GLN A 231 5.21 -4.72 3.92
C GLN A 231 6.46 -4.54 4.78
N ILE A 232 6.37 -3.80 5.89
CA ILE A 232 7.48 -3.64 6.86
C ILE A 232 7.69 -4.94 7.66
N ARG A 233 6.62 -5.70 7.94
CA ARG A 233 6.71 -6.97 8.69
C ARG A 233 7.20 -8.13 7.84
N ASP A 234 6.84 -8.19 6.56
CA ASP A 234 7.20 -9.24 5.61
C ASP A 234 8.62 -9.03 5.05
#